data_d5c8e47c13f8042edfc83653f0e5775f
#
_entry.id   d5c8e47c13f8042edfc83653f0e5775f
#
_cell.length_a   1.000
_cell.length_b   1.000
_cell.length_c   1.000
_cell.angle_alpha   90.00
_cell.angle_beta   90.00
_cell.angle_gamma   90.00
#
_symmetry.space_group_name_H-M   'P 1'
#
loop_
_entity.id
_entity.type
_entity.pdbx_description
1 polymer ?
#
loop_
_entity_poly.entity_id
_entity_poly.type
_entity_poly.pdbx_seq_one_letter_code
_entity_poly.pdbx_strand_id
1 'polypeptide(L)'
;MKSNNVTSLCKCCFKPIYPTNISSILSDYPICPSCFLKMKPKLRKRKLEKWKGFCLYPYNEIIRKIIYDFKGCGDYELKSVFLCHYKTILRLLYRKYVLVPAPSAESHNQRRGYNHVVEIFSEIGLPVVEALRKTKEVKQSDLHFKERQKIGEILELKEDVSFQGKRVLFVDDILTSGSTARACMSLIEKAGAKKVRFLILAETQAKKSKNKNILGKTPSFLVRIKKSFSFCKRE
;
A
#
# COMPACT_ATOMS: atom_id res chain seq x y z
N MET A 1 -34.21 2.15 -26.48
CA MET A 1 -33.46 1.17 -25.72
C MET A 1 -32.02 1.61 -25.69
N LYS A 2 -31.51 2.12 -24.54
CA LYS A 2 -30.09 2.48 -24.39
C LYS A 2 -29.32 1.16 -24.25
N SER A 3 -28.48 0.84 -25.21
CA SER A 3 -27.56 -0.30 -25.10
C SER A 3 -26.62 -0.04 -23.92
N ASN A 4 -26.89 -0.66 -22.79
CA ASN A 4 -25.98 -0.65 -21.64
C ASN A 4 -24.78 -1.52 -22.01
N ASN A 5 -23.79 -0.94 -22.69
CA ASN A 5 -22.56 -1.65 -22.99
C ASN A 5 -21.80 -1.90 -21.67
N VAL A 6 -21.72 -3.15 -21.27
CA VAL A 6 -20.85 -3.60 -20.17
C VAL A 6 -19.40 -3.35 -20.60
N THR A 7 -18.67 -2.54 -19.84
CA THR A 7 -17.26 -2.26 -20.16
C THR A 7 -16.31 -3.32 -19.60
N SER A 8 -16.59 -3.84 -18.39
CA SER A 8 -15.76 -4.84 -17.74
C SER A 8 -16.50 -5.50 -16.57
N LEU A 9 -15.93 -6.57 -16.01
CA LEU A 9 -16.40 -7.17 -14.77
C LEU A 9 -15.58 -6.65 -13.59
N CYS A 10 -16.26 -6.40 -12.47
CA CYS A 10 -15.60 -6.02 -11.22
C CYS A 10 -14.72 -7.16 -10.71
N LYS A 11 -13.42 -6.94 -10.56
CA LYS A 11 -12.48 -7.95 -10.08
C LYS A 11 -12.72 -8.42 -8.63
N CYS A 12 -13.56 -7.70 -7.87
CA CYS A 12 -13.89 -8.08 -6.48
C CYS A 12 -15.20 -8.84 -6.31
N CYS A 13 -16.22 -8.57 -7.13
CA CYS A 13 -17.55 -9.19 -6.98
C CYS A 13 -18.10 -9.78 -8.28
N PHE A 14 -17.34 -9.70 -9.37
CA PHE A 14 -17.66 -10.21 -10.71
C PHE A 14 -18.95 -9.66 -11.33
N LYS A 15 -19.55 -8.62 -10.74
CA LYS A 15 -20.71 -7.94 -11.32
C LYS A 15 -20.26 -7.04 -12.47
N PRO A 16 -21.10 -6.89 -13.50
CA PRO A 16 -20.84 -5.95 -14.60
C PRO A 16 -20.63 -4.52 -14.09
N ILE A 17 -19.67 -3.82 -14.70
CA ILE A 17 -19.45 -2.39 -14.47
C ILE A 17 -20.04 -1.66 -15.67
N TYR A 18 -21.01 -0.78 -15.39
CA TYR A 18 -21.63 0.08 -16.39
C TYR A 18 -21.03 1.47 -16.33
N PRO A 19 -20.67 2.07 -17.48
CA PRO A 19 -20.17 3.43 -17.50
C PRO A 19 -21.30 4.40 -17.11
N THR A 20 -21.02 5.27 -16.14
CA THR A 20 -21.98 6.26 -15.67
C THR A 20 -21.76 7.65 -16.29
N ASN A 21 -20.57 7.89 -16.86
CA ASN A 21 -20.18 9.16 -17.48
C ASN A 21 -19.00 8.95 -18.46
N ILE A 22 -18.66 9.98 -19.23
CA ILE A 22 -17.57 9.94 -20.22
C ILE A 22 -16.23 9.56 -19.57
N SER A 23 -15.93 10.05 -18.36
CA SER A 23 -14.71 9.71 -17.66
C SER A 23 -14.66 8.24 -17.23
N SER A 24 -15.80 7.60 -16.98
CA SER A 24 -15.86 6.16 -16.68
C SER A 24 -15.72 5.29 -17.93
N ILE A 25 -16.07 5.81 -19.11
CA ILE A 25 -15.82 5.14 -20.40
C ILE A 25 -14.33 5.14 -20.72
N LEU A 26 -13.66 6.27 -20.44
CA LEU A 26 -12.21 6.45 -20.69
C LEU A 26 -11.32 5.81 -19.64
N SER A 27 -11.89 5.42 -18.48
CA SER A 27 -11.15 4.84 -17.35
C SER A 27 -11.63 3.42 -17.14
N ASP A 28 -10.81 2.45 -17.52
CA ASP A 28 -11.07 1.04 -17.24
C ASP A 28 -10.83 0.75 -15.75
N TYR A 29 -11.86 1.00 -14.93
CA TYR A 29 -11.79 0.74 -13.50
C TYR A 29 -11.97 -0.76 -13.23
N PRO A 30 -11.02 -1.40 -12.53
CA PRO A 30 -11.07 -2.83 -12.24
C PRO A 30 -12.08 -3.19 -11.13
N ILE A 31 -12.70 -2.19 -10.51
CA ILE A 31 -13.60 -2.35 -9.36
C ILE A 31 -14.85 -1.49 -9.50
N CYS A 32 -16.03 -2.04 -9.19
CA CYS A 32 -17.27 -1.28 -9.21
C CYS A 32 -17.35 -0.30 -8.00
N PRO A 33 -18.15 0.78 -8.12
CA PRO A 33 -18.28 1.78 -7.06
C PRO A 33 -18.70 1.20 -5.72
N SER A 34 -19.60 0.21 -5.70
CA SER A 34 -20.05 -0.46 -4.47
C SER A 34 -18.90 -1.16 -3.73
N CYS A 35 -18.08 -1.93 -4.44
CA CYS A 35 -16.92 -2.59 -3.85
C CYS A 35 -15.88 -1.58 -3.37
N PHE A 36 -15.62 -0.53 -4.15
CA PHE A 36 -14.69 0.54 -3.76
C PHE A 36 -15.14 1.24 -2.47
N LEU A 37 -16.43 1.59 -2.35
CA LEU A 37 -16.95 2.21 -1.13
C LEU A 37 -16.84 1.28 0.10
N LYS A 38 -17.02 -0.03 -0.06
CA LYS A 38 -16.81 -1.01 1.02
C LYS A 38 -15.36 -1.05 1.50
N MET A 39 -14.37 -0.75 0.65
CA MET A 39 -12.98 -0.61 1.05
C MET A 39 -12.78 0.56 2.02
N LYS A 40 -13.74 1.50 2.11
CA LYS A 40 -13.69 2.73 2.93
C LYS A 40 -12.43 3.55 2.65
N PRO A 41 -12.21 3.96 1.37
CA PRO A 41 -11.02 4.70 0.98
C PRO A 41 -10.89 6.00 1.78
N LYS A 42 -9.74 6.19 2.40
CA LYS A 42 -9.45 7.39 3.19
C LYS A 42 -7.96 7.62 3.28
N LEU A 43 -7.47 8.57 2.53
CA LEU A 43 -6.07 8.99 2.61
C LEU A 43 -5.78 9.62 3.97
N ARG A 44 -5.27 8.83 4.90
CA ARG A 44 -4.99 9.24 6.28
C ARG A 44 -3.53 9.63 6.42
N LYS A 45 -3.28 10.87 6.83
CA LYS A 45 -1.94 11.29 7.24
C LYS A 45 -1.52 10.51 8.49
N ARG A 46 -0.27 10.04 8.47
CA ARG A 46 0.36 9.33 9.58
C ARG A 46 1.76 9.86 9.83
N LYS A 47 2.17 9.74 11.07
CA LYS A 47 3.53 10.02 11.51
C LYS A 47 4.05 8.80 12.27
N LEU A 48 5.20 8.29 11.87
CA LEU A 48 5.95 7.25 12.54
C LEU A 48 7.25 7.90 13.00
N GLU A 49 7.34 8.25 14.27
CA GLU A 49 8.43 9.05 14.84
C GLU A 49 8.62 10.37 14.05
N LYS A 50 9.74 10.52 13.33
CA LYS A 50 10.05 11.70 12.51
C LYS A 50 9.48 11.63 11.09
N TRP A 51 9.19 10.44 10.58
CA TRP A 51 8.73 10.25 9.20
C TRP A 51 7.22 10.49 9.07
N LYS A 52 6.85 11.15 7.99
CA LYS A 52 5.45 11.47 7.65
C LYS A 52 5.05 10.71 6.40
N GLY A 53 3.82 10.24 6.36
CA GLY A 53 3.30 9.50 5.22
C GLY A 53 1.79 9.39 5.23
N PHE A 54 1.28 8.43 4.45
CA PHE A 54 -0.15 8.17 4.32
C PHE A 54 -0.45 6.68 4.41
N CYS A 55 -1.66 6.38 4.92
CA CYS A 55 -2.33 5.09 4.76
C CYS A 55 -3.59 5.29 3.92
N LEU A 56 -3.84 4.41 2.96
CA LEU A 56 -4.92 4.56 1.99
C LEU A 56 -6.25 4.01 2.50
N TYR A 57 -6.21 2.89 3.22
CA TYR A 57 -7.39 2.16 3.68
C TYR A 57 -7.31 1.79 5.16
N PRO A 58 -8.45 1.67 5.87
CA PRO A 58 -8.49 0.90 7.10
C PRO A 58 -8.36 -0.59 6.75
N TYR A 59 -7.64 -1.36 7.56
CA TYR A 59 -7.57 -2.83 7.41
C TYR A 59 -8.90 -3.45 7.88
N ASN A 60 -9.90 -3.42 7.00
CA ASN A 60 -11.23 -4.00 7.22
C ASN A 60 -11.37 -5.37 6.52
N GLU A 61 -12.52 -6.00 6.64
CA GLU A 61 -12.77 -7.33 6.08
C GLU A 61 -12.54 -7.43 4.57
N ILE A 62 -13.02 -6.44 3.80
CA ILE A 62 -12.85 -6.47 2.35
C ILE A 62 -11.40 -6.28 1.94
N ILE A 63 -10.68 -5.36 2.58
CA ILE A 63 -9.24 -5.17 2.33
C ILE A 63 -8.46 -6.43 2.70
N ARG A 64 -8.79 -7.05 3.85
CA ARG A 64 -8.17 -8.31 4.27
C ARG A 64 -8.41 -9.41 3.25
N LYS A 65 -9.65 -9.54 2.75
CA LYS A 65 -9.99 -10.54 1.74
C LYS A 65 -9.22 -10.31 0.45
N ILE A 66 -9.23 -9.09 -0.11
CA ILE A 66 -8.53 -8.78 -1.36
C ILE A 66 -7.02 -9.00 -1.23
N ILE A 67 -6.41 -8.59 -0.11
CA ILE A 67 -4.99 -8.85 0.15
C ILE A 67 -4.72 -10.36 0.26
N TYR A 68 -5.59 -11.12 0.91
CA TYR A 68 -5.45 -12.57 1.03
C TYR A 68 -5.56 -13.25 -0.33
N ASP A 69 -6.58 -12.91 -1.13
CA ASP A 69 -6.78 -13.48 -2.46
C ASP A 69 -5.57 -13.17 -3.36
N PHE A 70 -5.04 -11.95 -3.31
CA PHE A 70 -3.85 -11.56 -4.05
C PHE A 70 -2.57 -12.26 -3.58
N LYS A 71 -2.33 -12.31 -2.26
CA LYS A 71 -1.09 -12.87 -1.68
C LYS A 71 -1.11 -14.38 -1.49
N GLY A 72 -2.27 -14.93 -1.13
CA GLY A 72 -2.42 -16.34 -0.75
C GLY A 72 -2.94 -17.21 -1.87
N CYS A 73 -3.94 -16.73 -2.60
CA CYS A 73 -4.55 -17.49 -3.69
C CYS A 73 -3.91 -17.21 -5.06
N GLY A 74 -3.01 -16.20 -5.15
CA GLY A 74 -2.30 -15.87 -6.38
C GLY A 74 -3.17 -15.15 -7.42
N ASP A 75 -4.29 -14.55 -7.02
CA ASP A 75 -5.13 -13.75 -7.92
C ASP A 75 -4.43 -12.45 -8.31
N TYR A 76 -3.52 -12.57 -9.26
CA TYR A 76 -2.63 -11.47 -9.71
C TYR A 76 -3.39 -10.28 -10.27
N GLU A 77 -4.56 -10.49 -10.85
CA GLU A 77 -5.39 -9.44 -11.42
C GLU A 77 -5.86 -8.39 -10.40
N LEU A 78 -5.90 -8.78 -9.12
CA LEU A 78 -6.28 -7.88 -8.03
C LEU A 78 -5.27 -6.76 -7.76
N LYS A 79 -4.04 -6.84 -8.29
CA LYS A 79 -3.04 -5.76 -8.12
C LYS A 79 -3.59 -4.40 -8.55
N SER A 80 -4.33 -4.36 -9.65
CA SER A 80 -4.90 -3.15 -10.23
C SER A 80 -6.00 -2.51 -9.37
N VAL A 81 -6.63 -3.28 -8.46
CA VAL A 81 -7.73 -2.82 -7.61
C VAL A 81 -7.26 -1.83 -6.55
N PHE A 82 -6.08 -2.05 -5.98
CA PHE A 82 -5.64 -1.32 -4.79
C PHE A 82 -5.43 0.16 -5.02
N LEU A 83 -4.87 0.54 -6.15
CA LEU A 83 -4.46 1.91 -6.41
C LEU A 83 -5.22 2.60 -7.56
N CYS A 84 -6.20 1.95 -8.19
CA CYS A 84 -6.88 2.45 -9.39
C CYS A 84 -7.40 3.90 -9.25
N HIS A 85 -7.91 4.28 -8.08
CA HIS A 85 -8.40 5.62 -7.82
C HIS A 85 -7.34 6.59 -7.26
N TYR A 86 -6.15 6.10 -6.97
CA TYR A 86 -5.09 6.90 -6.34
C TYR A 86 -3.86 7.08 -7.22
N LYS A 87 -3.63 6.21 -8.21
CA LYS A 87 -2.36 6.16 -8.96
C LYS A 87 -1.96 7.50 -9.55
N THR A 88 -2.87 8.20 -10.23
CA THR A 88 -2.57 9.49 -10.87
C THR A 88 -2.15 10.55 -9.85
N ILE A 89 -2.89 10.67 -8.74
CA ILE A 89 -2.58 11.66 -7.72
C ILE A 89 -1.31 11.31 -6.96
N LEU A 90 -1.07 10.03 -6.66
CA LEU A 90 0.15 9.56 -6.02
C LEU A 90 1.36 9.80 -6.93
N ARG A 91 1.22 9.54 -8.24
CA ARG A 91 2.27 9.83 -9.22
C ARG A 91 2.64 11.32 -9.24
N LEU A 92 1.66 12.22 -9.24
CA LEU A 92 1.90 13.66 -9.20
C LEU A 92 2.55 14.10 -7.88
N LEU A 93 2.04 13.59 -6.75
CA LEU A 93 2.52 13.95 -5.42
C LEU A 93 3.96 13.49 -5.16
N TYR A 94 4.31 12.32 -5.69
CA TYR A 94 5.60 11.67 -5.45
C TYR A 94 6.50 11.60 -6.70
N ARG A 95 6.26 12.41 -7.74
CA ARG A 95 7.00 12.39 -9.02
C ARG A 95 8.53 12.48 -8.90
N LYS A 96 9.04 13.01 -7.77
CA LYS A 96 10.48 13.16 -7.52
C LYS A 96 11.00 12.11 -6.52
N TYR A 97 10.25 11.05 -6.27
CA TYR A 97 10.61 9.99 -5.34
C TYR A 97 10.91 8.69 -6.09
N VAL A 98 11.77 7.89 -5.50
CA VAL A 98 11.92 6.47 -5.84
C VAL A 98 11.15 5.63 -4.82
N LEU A 99 10.51 4.57 -5.28
CA LEU A 99 9.80 3.63 -4.40
C LEU A 99 10.78 2.62 -3.83
N VAL A 100 10.70 2.39 -2.53
CA VAL A 100 11.42 1.31 -1.86
C VAL A 100 10.41 0.44 -1.14
N PRO A 101 10.13 -0.77 -1.64
CA PRO A 101 9.18 -1.68 -1.04
C PRO A 101 9.73 -2.28 0.26
N ALA A 102 8.82 -2.58 1.20
CA ALA A 102 9.13 -3.40 2.36
C ALA A 102 9.64 -4.78 1.91
N PRO A 103 10.65 -5.33 2.59
CA PRO A 103 11.21 -6.62 2.22
C PRO A 103 10.22 -7.74 2.54
N SER A 104 9.94 -8.58 1.56
CA SER A 104 9.19 -9.83 1.70
C SER A 104 10.17 -10.99 1.90
N ALA A 105 9.73 -12.05 2.62
CA ALA A 105 10.54 -13.26 2.70
C ALA A 105 10.68 -13.87 1.29
N GLU A 106 11.91 -14.21 0.92
CA GLU A 106 12.23 -14.67 -0.43
C GLU A 106 11.49 -15.98 -0.79
N SER A 107 11.37 -16.90 0.17
CA SER A 107 10.60 -18.12 0.01
C SER A 107 9.11 -17.88 -0.34
N HIS A 108 8.55 -16.79 0.17
CA HIS A 108 7.18 -16.41 -0.17
C HIS A 108 7.08 -15.80 -1.58
N ASN A 109 8.08 -15.04 -2.01
CA ASN A 109 8.13 -14.48 -3.36
C ASN A 109 8.34 -15.59 -4.39
N GLN A 110 9.27 -16.52 -4.13
CA GLN A 110 9.50 -17.69 -5.00
C GLN A 110 8.25 -18.53 -5.18
N ARG A 111 7.53 -18.84 -4.09
CA ARG A 111 6.28 -19.60 -4.16
C ARG A 111 5.17 -18.89 -4.94
N ARG A 112 5.12 -17.55 -4.89
CA ARG A 112 4.12 -16.74 -5.60
C ARG A 112 4.54 -16.35 -7.00
N GLY A 113 5.83 -16.34 -7.30
CA GLY A 113 6.38 -15.83 -8.54
C GLY A 113 6.52 -14.30 -8.60
N TYR A 114 6.13 -13.57 -7.55
CA TYR A 114 6.22 -12.11 -7.51
C TYR A 114 6.30 -11.53 -6.08
N ASN A 115 6.84 -10.32 -5.98
CA ASN A 115 6.79 -9.50 -4.78
C ASN A 115 5.51 -8.66 -4.78
N HIS A 116 4.56 -9.01 -3.93
CA HIS A 116 3.24 -8.37 -3.89
C HIS A 116 3.27 -6.86 -3.62
N VAL A 117 4.22 -6.36 -2.82
CA VAL A 117 4.36 -4.92 -2.55
C VAL A 117 4.85 -4.20 -3.80
N VAL A 118 5.83 -4.78 -4.51
CA VAL A 118 6.31 -4.26 -5.79
C VAL A 118 5.16 -4.17 -6.78
N GLU A 119 4.41 -5.26 -6.96
CA GLU A 119 3.31 -5.31 -7.94
C GLU A 119 2.21 -4.29 -7.68
N ILE A 120 1.82 -4.10 -6.41
CA ILE A 120 0.81 -3.09 -6.05
C ILE A 120 1.32 -1.68 -6.37
N PHE A 121 2.52 -1.34 -5.91
CA PHE A 121 2.98 0.06 -5.93
C PHE A 121 3.65 0.47 -7.24
N SER A 122 4.10 -0.48 -8.08
CA SER A 122 4.55 -0.19 -9.45
C SER A 122 3.45 0.44 -10.32
N GLU A 123 2.17 0.19 -10.00
CA GLU A 123 1.02 0.84 -10.64
C GLU A 123 1.05 2.39 -10.55
N ILE A 124 1.81 2.96 -9.62
CA ILE A 124 2.01 4.42 -9.54
C ILE A 124 2.84 4.92 -10.73
N GLY A 125 3.69 4.08 -11.32
CA GLY A 125 4.57 4.43 -12.43
C GLY A 125 5.76 5.29 -11.99
N LEU A 126 6.29 5.05 -10.80
CA LEU A 126 7.55 5.62 -10.30
C LEU A 126 8.65 4.56 -10.31
N PRO A 127 9.94 4.96 -10.39
CA PRO A 127 11.05 4.01 -10.28
C PRO A 127 11.00 3.21 -8.98
N VAL A 128 11.18 1.90 -9.06
CA VAL A 128 11.20 0.98 -7.91
C VAL A 128 12.62 0.49 -7.69
N VAL A 129 13.06 0.50 -6.44
CA VAL A 129 14.36 -0.03 -6.00
C VAL A 129 14.15 -1.01 -4.86
N GLU A 130 14.30 -2.28 -5.12
CA GLU A 130 14.22 -3.34 -4.11
C GLU A 130 15.54 -3.41 -3.31
N ALA A 131 15.72 -2.43 -2.43
CA ALA A 131 16.96 -2.20 -1.69
C ALA A 131 17.07 -3.01 -0.40
N LEU A 132 15.96 -3.52 0.11
CA LEU A 132 15.90 -4.14 1.44
C LEU A 132 15.73 -5.64 1.34
N ARG A 133 16.39 -6.39 2.21
CA ARG A 133 16.22 -7.83 2.38
C ARG A 133 15.99 -8.22 3.83
N LYS A 134 15.35 -9.38 4.03
CA LYS A 134 15.25 -10.06 5.31
C LYS A 134 16.20 -11.23 5.31
N THR A 135 17.08 -11.25 6.27
CA THR A 135 17.96 -12.37 6.54
C THR A 135 17.54 -13.06 7.84
N LYS A 136 17.70 -14.36 7.91
CA LYS A 136 17.53 -15.09 9.17
C LYS A 136 18.85 -15.00 9.93
N GLU A 137 18.80 -14.57 11.18
CA GLU A 137 19.94 -14.67 12.07
C GLU A 137 20.21 -16.16 12.34
N VAL A 138 21.20 -16.73 11.64
CA VAL A 138 21.77 -18.02 12.01
C VAL A 138 22.80 -17.75 13.09
N LYS A 139 22.40 -17.70 14.34
CA LYS A 139 23.35 -17.81 15.43
C LYS A 139 23.88 -19.23 15.43
N GLN A 140 25.06 -19.42 14.85
CA GLN A 140 25.88 -20.57 15.12
C GLN A 140 26.33 -20.51 16.57
N SER A 141 26.25 -21.65 17.24
CA SER A 141 26.80 -22.05 18.54
C SER A 141 26.08 -21.64 19.83
N ASP A 142 25.81 -22.67 20.63
CA ASP A 142 25.80 -22.71 22.10
C ASP A 142 24.76 -21.88 22.88
N LEU A 143 23.50 -21.93 22.49
CA LEU A 143 22.45 -21.39 23.35
C LEU A 143 21.38 -22.42 23.71
N HIS A 144 21.16 -22.55 25.03
CA HIS A 144 20.20 -23.42 25.67
C HIS A 144 18.77 -23.30 25.04
N PHE A 145 18.05 -24.41 25.05
CA PHE A 145 16.74 -24.66 24.43
C PHE A 145 15.66 -23.54 24.61
N LYS A 146 15.78 -22.68 25.62
CA LYS A 146 14.86 -21.56 25.90
C LYS A 146 15.08 -20.30 25.06
N GLU A 147 16.20 -20.16 24.37
CA GLU A 147 16.51 -18.98 23.53
C GLU A 147 16.22 -19.17 22.04
N ARG A 148 15.85 -20.37 21.63
CA ARG A 148 15.50 -20.68 20.22
C ARG A 148 14.26 -19.99 19.69
N GLN A 149 13.49 -19.29 20.52
CA GLN A 149 12.26 -18.58 20.12
C GLN A 149 12.48 -17.15 19.64
N LYS A 150 13.71 -16.65 19.60
CA LYS A 150 14.04 -15.30 19.07
C LYS A 150 15.01 -15.38 17.89
N ILE A 151 14.70 -16.20 16.90
CA ILE A 151 15.31 -16.00 15.58
C ILE A 151 14.64 -14.76 14.97
N GLY A 152 15.18 -13.58 15.30
CA GLY A 152 14.72 -12.33 14.72
C GLY A 152 15.09 -12.27 13.24
N GLU A 153 14.14 -11.93 12.39
CA GLU A 153 14.48 -11.53 11.01
C GLU A 153 15.28 -10.24 11.07
N ILE A 154 16.51 -10.25 10.56
CA ILE A 154 17.34 -9.07 10.43
C ILE A 154 16.96 -8.37 9.12
N LEU A 155 16.74 -7.06 9.23
CA LEU A 155 16.51 -6.20 8.07
C LEU A 155 17.86 -5.60 7.64
N GLU A 156 18.21 -5.80 6.40
CA GLU A 156 19.44 -5.29 5.81
C GLU A 156 19.19 -4.52 4.51
N LEU A 157 20.10 -3.60 4.22
CA LEU A 157 20.22 -3.00 2.92
C LEU A 157 21.02 -3.95 2.02
N LYS A 158 20.59 -4.13 0.78
CA LYS A 158 21.39 -4.87 -0.21
C LYS A 158 22.70 -4.13 -0.48
N GLU A 159 23.73 -4.88 -0.80
CA GLU A 159 25.03 -4.34 -1.19
C GLU A 159 24.90 -3.37 -2.36
N ASP A 160 25.77 -2.37 -2.42
CA ASP A 160 25.86 -1.37 -3.48
C ASP A 160 24.63 -0.43 -3.67
N VAL A 161 23.70 -0.41 -2.71
CA VAL A 161 22.58 0.50 -2.74
C VAL A 161 22.90 1.80 -2.00
N SER A 162 22.85 2.91 -2.74
CA SER A 162 22.96 4.26 -2.17
C SER A 162 21.75 5.11 -2.55
N PHE A 163 21.26 5.87 -1.57
CA PHE A 163 20.19 6.84 -1.76
C PHE A 163 20.67 8.29 -1.64
N GLN A 164 21.99 8.51 -1.80
CA GLN A 164 22.59 9.84 -1.69
C GLN A 164 21.82 10.87 -2.51
N GLY A 165 21.31 11.90 -1.86
CA GLY A 165 20.56 12.98 -2.48
C GLY A 165 19.14 12.62 -2.96
N LYS A 166 18.75 11.36 -2.97
CA LYS A 166 17.44 10.89 -3.45
C LYS A 166 16.32 11.13 -2.44
N ARG A 167 15.11 11.31 -2.93
CA ARG A 167 13.90 11.28 -2.12
C ARG A 167 13.31 9.88 -2.21
N VAL A 168 13.05 9.25 -1.09
CA VAL A 168 12.57 7.87 -1.01
C VAL A 168 11.15 7.82 -0.46
N LEU A 169 10.28 7.07 -1.14
CA LEU A 169 8.97 6.69 -0.68
C LEU A 169 9.00 5.21 -0.31
N PHE A 170 9.10 4.93 0.98
CA PHE A 170 8.94 3.58 1.50
C PHE A 170 7.49 3.13 1.36
N VAL A 171 7.26 1.92 0.84
CA VAL A 171 5.92 1.38 0.61
C VAL A 171 5.73 0.02 1.24
N ASP A 172 4.53 -0.23 1.81
CA ASP A 172 4.20 -1.51 2.44
C ASP A 172 2.68 -1.77 2.33
N ASP A 173 2.26 -3.01 2.48
CA ASP A 173 0.85 -3.41 2.39
C ASP A 173 0.08 -3.14 3.69
N ILE A 174 0.61 -3.50 4.87
CA ILE A 174 -0.13 -3.39 6.13
C ILE A 174 0.72 -2.76 7.22
N LEU A 175 0.22 -1.66 7.79
CA LEU A 175 0.78 -1.05 8.97
C LEU A 175 0.11 -1.63 10.23
N THR A 176 0.89 -2.35 11.02
CA THR A 176 0.50 -2.83 12.35
C THR A 176 1.11 -1.93 13.44
N SER A 177 2.16 -2.37 14.11
CA SER A 177 2.92 -1.56 15.09
C SER A 177 3.83 -0.51 14.44
N GLY A 178 4.14 -0.69 13.16
CA GLY A 178 5.09 0.14 12.42
C GLY A 178 6.56 -0.11 12.76
N SER A 179 6.89 -1.15 13.52
CA SER A 179 8.29 -1.47 13.87
C SER A 179 9.13 -1.77 12.63
N THR A 180 8.64 -2.64 11.74
CA THR A 180 9.30 -2.95 10.47
C THR A 180 9.48 -1.70 9.61
N ALA A 181 8.42 -0.89 9.47
CA ALA A 181 8.48 0.34 8.68
C ALA A 181 9.52 1.32 9.22
N ARG A 182 9.60 1.49 10.55
CA ARG A 182 10.63 2.34 11.19
C ARG A 182 12.04 1.83 10.93
N ALA A 183 12.27 0.53 11.11
CA ALA A 183 13.57 -0.08 10.87
C ALA A 183 14.01 0.10 9.41
N CYS A 184 13.14 -0.19 8.44
CA CYS A 184 13.40 0.01 7.02
C CYS A 184 13.71 1.47 6.68
N MET A 185 12.90 2.41 7.16
CA MET A 185 13.13 3.84 6.89
C MET A 185 14.42 4.36 7.54
N SER A 186 14.82 3.81 8.68
CA SER A 186 16.10 4.13 9.32
C SER A 186 17.28 3.67 8.46
N LEU A 187 17.22 2.45 7.90
CA LEU A 187 18.25 1.95 6.98
C LEU A 187 18.35 2.82 5.72
N ILE A 188 17.21 3.16 5.12
CA ILE A 188 17.15 4.03 3.92
C ILE A 188 17.77 5.40 4.20
N GLU A 189 17.52 5.96 5.37
CA GLU A 189 18.08 7.26 5.76
C GLU A 189 19.60 7.18 5.99
N LYS A 190 20.07 6.11 6.65
CA LYS A 190 21.52 5.84 6.82
C LYS A 190 22.23 5.66 5.47
N ALA A 191 21.54 5.16 4.45
CA ALA A 191 22.06 5.06 3.08
C ALA A 191 22.06 6.40 2.30
N GLY A 192 21.88 7.54 2.98
CA GLY A 192 22.03 8.89 2.42
C GLY A 192 20.77 9.49 1.80
N ALA A 193 19.60 8.95 2.05
CA ALA A 193 18.36 9.52 1.52
C ALA A 193 18.12 10.97 2.01
N LYS A 194 17.99 11.91 1.05
CA LYS A 194 17.69 13.34 1.35
C LYS A 194 16.35 13.53 2.05
N LYS A 195 15.39 12.66 1.77
CA LYS A 195 14.05 12.73 2.34
C LYS A 195 13.38 11.36 2.28
N VAL A 196 12.86 10.91 3.42
CA VAL A 196 12.10 9.67 3.50
C VAL A 196 10.63 9.98 3.84
N ARG A 197 9.72 9.38 3.10
CA ARG A 197 8.28 9.37 3.33
C ARG A 197 7.79 7.93 3.28
N PHE A 198 6.58 7.67 3.72
CA PHE A 198 5.98 6.36 3.56
C PHE A 198 4.56 6.42 2.98
N LEU A 199 4.19 5.36 2.32
CA LEU A 199 2.85 5.13 1.79
C LEU A 199 2.48 3.67 2.06
N ILE A 200 1.46 3.47 2.87
CA ILE A 200 0.99 2.14 3.28
C ILE A 200 -0.40 1.92 2.71
N LEU A 201 -0.62 0.73 2.18
CA LEU A 201 -1.91 0.38 1.62
C LEU A 201 -3.00 0.38 2.68
N ALA A 202 -2.82 -0.36 3.78
CA ALA A 202 -3.81 -0.46 4.84
C ALA A 202 -3.20 -0.35 6.24
N GLU A 203 -3.98 0.19 7.18
CA GLU A 203 -3.58 0.23 8.59
C GLU A 203 -4.55 -0.54 9.47
N THR A 204 -4.05 -1.32 10.42
CA THR A 204 -4.86 -1.91 11.47
C THR A 204 -5.36 -0.81 12.40
N GLN A 205 -6.66 -0.83 12.72
CA GLN A 205 -7.17 0.08 13.74
C GLN A 205 -6.65 -0.38 15.10
N ALA A 206 -5.82 0.44 15.74
CA ALA A 206 -5.56 0.26 17.16
C ALA A 206 -6.93 0.25 17.88
N LYS A 207 -7.18 -0.75 18.75
CA LYS A 207 -8.33 -0.71 19.64
C LYS A 207 -8.33 0.67 20.29
N LYS A 208 -9.39 1.45 20.09
CA LYS A 208 -9.53 2.79 20.66
C LYS A 208 -9.34 2.68 22.17
N SER A 209 -8.18 3.07 22.69
CA SER A 209 -8.12 3.61 24.03
C SER A 209 -9.01 4.86 24.00
N LYS A 210 -9.94 4.96 24.94
CA LYS A 210 -10.85 6.10 25.08
C LYS A 210 -10.07 7.36 25.43
N ASN A 211 -9.44 7.99 24.43
CA ASN A 211 -8.96 9.36 24.54
C ASN A 211 -9.45 10.13 23.31
N LYS A 212 -10.43 10.98 23.58
CA LYS A 212 -10.98 11.98 22.67
C LYS A 212 -9.91 13.00 22.32
N ASN A 213 -10.05 13.54 21.11
CA ASN A 213 -9.43 14.72 20.53
C ASN A 213 -8.15 14.49 19.75
N ILE A 214 -8.35 14.29 18.44
CA ILE A 214 -7.64 15.03 17.37
C ILE A 214 -8.54 14.97 16.12
N LEU A 215 -9.33 15.99 15.91
CA LEU A 215 -9.96 16.29 14.63
C LEU A 215 -8.86 16.76 13.65
N GLY A 216 -8.33 15.83 12.87
CA GLY A 216 -7.44 16.18 11.78
C GLY A 216 -8.22 16.80 10.62
N LYS A 217 -8.03 18.09 10.36
CA LYS A 217 -8.53 18.81 9.19
C LYS A 217 -8.12 18.05 7.92
N THR A 218 -9.09 17.65 7.10
CA THR A 218 -8.85 17.12 5.76
C THR A 218 -8.20 18.19 4.88
N PRO A 219 -7.17 17.85 4.08
CA PRO A 219 -6.60 18.81 3.13
C PRO A 219 -7.68 19.30 2.15
N SER A 220 -7.72 20.59 1.88
CA SER A 220 -8.71 21.24 0.99
C SER A 220 -8.77 20.64 -0.42
N PHE A 221 -7.72 20.00 -0.86
CA PHE A 221 -7.58 19.36 -2.15
C PHE A 221 -8.40 18.04 -2.26
N LEU A 222 -8.68 17.32 -1.16
CA LEU A 222 -9.56 16.15 -1.17
C LEU A 222 -11.05 16.52 -1.29
N VAL A 223 -11.39 17.80 -1.06
CA VAL A 223 -12.76 18.30 -1.26
C VAL A 223 -13.16 18.24 -2.74
N ARG A 224 -12.20 18.42 -3.67
CA ARG A 224 -12.45 18.28 -5.12
C ARG A 224 -12.79 16.84 -5.53
N ILE A 225 -12.16 15.84 -4.91
CA ILE A 225 -12.46 14.43 -5.18
C ILE A 225 -13.86 14.06 -4.65
N LYS A 226 -14.26 14.62 -3.48
CA LYS A 226 -15.61 14.39 -2.95
C LYS A 226 -16.70 14.97 -3.84
N LYS A 227 -16.48 16.12 -4.51
CA LYS A 227 -17.46 16.70 -5.43
C LYS A 227 -17.70 15.84 -6.68
N SER A 228 -16.69 15.12 -7.15
CA SER A 228 -16.86 14.16 -8.25
C SER A 228 -17.66 12.91 -7.86
N PHE A 229 -17.71 12.58 -6.57
CA PHE A 229 -18.44 11.41 -6.06
C PHE A 229 -19.82 11.74 -5.47
N SER A 230 -20.11 13.01 -5.15
CA SER A 230 -21.43 13.38 -4.60
C SER A 230 -22.56 13.40 -5.65
N PHE A 231 -22.22 13.28 -6.94
CA PHE A 231 -23.21 13.21 -8.02
C PHE A 231 -23.89 11.84 -8.16
N CYS A 232 -23.47 10.82 -7.41
CA CYS A 232 -24.02 9.46 -7.48
C CYS A 232 -25.01 9.15 -6.34
N LYS A 233 -25.57 10.17 -5.66
CA LYS A 233 -26.55 9.99 -4.56
C LYS A 233 -27.96 10.49 -4.90
N ARG A 234 -28.33 10.61 -6.16
CA ARG A 234 -29.73 10.84 -6.55
C ARG A 234 -30.10 9.84 -7.63
N GLU A 235 -30.79 8.86 -7.22
CA GLU A 235 -31.83 7.97 -7.72
C GLU A 235 -31.69 6.57 -7.15
#